data_ff023360576497261a2f9fe388ce01de
#
_entry.id   ff023360576497261a2f9fe388ce01de
#
_cell.length_a   1.000
_cell.length_b   1.000
_cell.length_c   1.000
_cell.angle_alpha   90.00
_cell.angle_beta   90.00
_cell.angle_gamma   90.00
#
_symmetry.space_group_name_H-M   'P 1'
#
loop_
_entity.id
_entity.type
_entity.pdbx_description
1 polymer ?
#
loop_
_entity_poly.entity_id
_entity_poly.type
_entity_poly.pdbx_seq_one_letter_code
_entity_poly.pdbx_strand_id
1 'polypeptide(L)'
;LSGGASYAQGNKQEKKAKAYMVADAHLDTQWNWDVQTTIKEYVWNTINQNLFLLKKYPNYVFNFEGGVKYAWMKEYYPAQYEEMKKYIGEGRWHISGSSWDATDALVPSTESFIRNIMLGQQYYRQEFGVESTDIFLPDCFGFGWTLPTIASHCGLIGFSSQKLDWRVHPFYG
;
A
#
# COMPACT_ATOMS: atom_id res chain seq x y z
N LEU A 1 -52.07 43.25 10.67
CA LEU A 1 -51.87 41.79 10.52
C LEU A 1 -50.39 41.56 10.16
N SER A 2 -49.56 41.39 11.20
CA SER A 2 -48.13 41.08 11.06
C SER A 2 -47.96 39.57 11.09
N GLY A 3 -47.66 38.94 9.94
CA GLY A 3 -47.31 37.55 9.83
C GLY A 3 -45.81 37.37 10.10
N GLY A 4 -45.44 36.90 11.29
CA GLY A 4 -44.06 36.51 11.61
C GLY A 4 -43.73 35.19 10.95
N ALA A 5 -42.75 35.19 10.05
CA ALA A 5 -42.16 33.98 9.51
C ALA A 5 -41.20 33.38 10.53
N SER A 6 -41.60 32.29 11.14
CA SER A 6 -40.73 31.47 12.00
C SER A 6 -39.77 30.69 11.12
N TYR A 7 -38.48 31.08 11.06
CA TYR A 7 -37.43 30.27 10.48
C TYR A 7 -37.08 29.15 11.44
N ALA A 8 -37.42 27.94 11.07
CA ALA A 8 -36.97 26.74 11.77
C ALA A 8 -35.43 26.65 11.68
N GLN A 9 -34.75 26.90 12.81
CA GLN A 9 -33.33 26.60 12.96
C GLN A 9 -33.17 25.08 12.93
N GLY A 10 -32.85 24.54 11.75
CA GLY A 10 -32.44 23.18 11.63
C GLY A 10 -31.12 22.96 12.41
N ASN A 11 -31.15 22.12 13.44
CA ASN A 11 -29.99 21.66 14.16
C ASN A 11 -29.03 20.96 13.16
N LYS A 12 -28.08 21.71 12.61
CA LYS A 12 -26.93 21.11 11.92
C LYS A 12 -26.12 20.37 12.97
N GLN A 13 -26.31 19.06 13.09
CA GLN A 13 -25.35 18.20 13.78
C GLN A 13 -24.01 18.42 13.10
N GLU A 14 -23.08 19.06 13.80
CA GLU A 14 -21.68 19.15 13.37
C GLU A 14 -21.15 17.72 13.21
N LYS A 15 -20.94 17.30 11.97
CA LYS A 15 -20.24 16.04 11.69
C LYS A 15 -18.80 16.21 12.18
N LYS A 16 -18.47 15.56 13.29
CA LYS A 16 -17.09 15.51 13.78
C LYS A 16 -16.20 14.98 12.67
N ALA A 17 -15.17 15.73 12.32
CA ALA A 17 -14.15 15.27 11.39
C ALA A 17 -13.47 14.02 11.96
N LYS A 18 -13.21 13.05 11.11
CA LYS A 18 -12.47 11.82 11.45
C LYS A 18 -11.15 11.82 10.69
N ALA A 19 -10.06 11.57 11.39
CA ALA A 19 -8.77 11.28 10.79
C ALA A 19 -8.53 9.77 10.84
N TYR A 20 -8.12 9.20 9.71
CA TYR A 20 -7.70 7.82 9.60
C TYR A 20 -6.18 7.80 9.43
N MET A 21 -5.50 7.12 10.34
CA MET A 21 -4.04 6.96 10.31
C MET A 21 -3.73 5.53 9.88
N VAL A 22 -2.91 5.42 8.85
CA VAL A 22 -2.49 4.13 8.29
C VAL A 22 -0.97 4.05 8.43
N ALA A 23 -0.47 3.00 9.09
CA ALA A 23 0.94 2.73 9.12
C ALA A 23 1.32 1.91 7.88
N ASP A 24 2.36 2.35 7.18
CA ASP A 24 2.91 1.66 6.03
C ASP A 24 4.43 1.70 6.04
N ALA A 25 5.05 0.90 5.18
CA ALA A 25 6.46 1.01 4.85
C ALA A 25 6.62 0.90 3.34
N HIS A 26 7.40 1.83 2.78
CA HIS A 26 7.96 1.71 1.44
C HIS A 26 9.43 1.30 1.58
N LEU A 27 9.79 0.20 0.93
CA LEU A 27 11.14 -0.34 0.99
C LEU A 27 11.64 -0.62 -0.42
N ASP A 28 12.66 0.14 -0.82
CA ASP A 28 13.36 -0.13 -2.07
C ASP A 28 14.02 -1.51 -2.04
N THR A 29 13.78 -2.27 -3.10
CA THR A 29 14.42 -3.57 -3.30
C THR A 29 15.93 -3.45 -3.43
N GLN A 30 16.36 -2.37 -4.04
CA GLN A 30 17.76 -1.96 -4.16
C GLN A 30 17.82 -0.45 -4.48
N TRP A 31 18.77 0.26 -3.88
CA TRP A 31 19.02 1.68 -4.20
C TRP A 31 20.51 2.01 -4.03
N ASN A 32 20.91 2.67 -2.91
CA ASN A 32 22.32 2.94 -2.59
C ASN A 32 23.01 1.76 -1.87
N TRP A 33 22.35 0.62 -1.85
CA TRP A 33 22.78 -0.65 -1.26
C TRP A 33 22.33 -1.81 -2.15
N ASP A 34 22.86 -2.98 -1.91
CA ASP A 34 22.53 -4.19 -2.66
C ASP A 34 21.31 -4.94 -2.07
N VAL A 35 20.79 -5.89 -2.84
CA VAL A 35 19.65 -6.75 -2.43
C VAL A 35 19.95 -7.54 -1.16
N GLN A 36 21.20 -7.94 -0.94
CA GLN A 36 21.57 -8.69 0.27
C GLN A 36 21.44 -7.83 1.52
N THR A 37 21.78 -6.56 1.43
CA THR A 37 21.55 -5.58 2.49
C THR A 37 20.07 -5.36 2.73
N THR A 38 19.28 -5.26 1.66
CA THR A 38 17.82 -5.18 1.77
C THR A 38 17.26 -6.35 2.58
N ILE A 39 17.66 -7.57 2.24
CA ILE A 39 17.16 -8.76 2.93
C ILE A 39 17.62 -8.77 4.39
N LYS A 40 18.92 -8.61 4.64
CA LYS A 40 19.52 -8.79 5.98
C LYS A 40 19.16 -7.70 6.97
N GLU A 41 19.00 -6.46 6.50
CA GLU A 41 18.79 -5.30 7.36
C GLU A 41 17.35 -4.78 7.28
N TYR A 42 16.91 -4.38 6.09
CA TYR A 42 15.66 -3.65 5.96
C TYR A 42 14.43 -4.55 6.05
N VAL A 43 14.42 -5.71 5.37
CA VAL A 43 13.33 -6.69 5.49
C VAL A 43 13.28 -7.24 6.90
N TRP A 44 14.43 -7.58 7.48
CA TRP A 44 14.55 -8.05 8.86
C TRP A 44 13.99 -7.03 9.86
N ASN A 45 14.41 -5.78 9.76
CA ASN A 45 13.95 -4.73 10.65
C ASN A 45 12.45 -4.46 10.47
N THR A 46 11.97 -4.38 9.23
CA THR A 46 10.57 -4.13 8.93
C THR A 46 9.67 -5.18 9.55
N ILE A 47 9.95 -6.47 9.35
CA ILE A 47 9.11 -7.54 9.88
C ILE A 47 9.13 -7.57 11.41
N ASN A 48 10.31 -7.48 12.04
CA ASN A 48 10.42 -7.58 13.49
C ASN A 48 9.80 -6.38 14.23
N GLN A 49 10.03 -5.17 13.74
CA GLN A 49 9.44 -3.97 14.33
C GLN A 49 7.92 -3.99 14.26
N ASN A 50 7.37 -4.40 13.12
CA ASN A 50 5.92 -4.44 12.96
C ASN A 50 5.28 -5.60 13.72
N LEU A 51 5.90 -6.76 13.80
CA LEU A 51 5.44 -7.83 14.68
C LEU A 51 5.44 -7.40 16.16
N PHE A 52 6.47 -6.65 16.60
CA PHE A 52 6.49 -6.08 17.94
C PHE A 52 5.34 -5.10 18.17
N LEU A 53 5.08 -4.19 17.22
CA LEU A 53 3.98 -3.22 17.33
C LEU A 53 2.61 -3.90 17.32
N LEU A 54 2.41 -4.91 16.48
CA LEU A 54 1.19 -5.71 16.41
C LEU A 54 0.90 -6.46 17.72
N LYS A 55 1.94 -6.98 18.36
CA LYS A 55 1.83 -7.60 19.70
C LYS A 55 1.48 -6.59 20.78
N LYS A 56 2.13 -5.45 20.74
CA LYS A 56 2.03 -4.42 21.79
C LYS A 56 0.72 -3.63 21.74
N TYR A 57 0.22 -3.34 20.54
CA TYR A 57 -0.93 -2.47 20.33
C TYR A 57 -2.05 -3.20 19.59
N PRO A 58 -3.15 -3.56 20.30
CA PRO A 58 -4.25 -4.32 19.70
C PRO A 58 -4.92 -3.67 18.49
N ASN A 59 -4.90 -2.34 18.43
CA ASN A 59 -5.51 -1.56 17.34
C ASN A 59 -4.52 -1.16 16.25
N TYR A 60 -3.26 -1.61 16.34
CA TYR A 60 -2.26 -1.32 15.31
C TYR A 60 -2.56 -2.12 14.05
N VAL A 61 -2.55 -1.43 12.93
CA VAL A 61 -2.69 -2.00 11.58
C VAL A 61 -1.52 -1.53 10.75
N PHE A 62 -0.92 -2.45 10.03
CA PHE A 62 0.23 -2.20 9.18
C PHE A 62 -0.05 -2.60 7.74
N ASN A 63 0.47 -1.83 6.79
CA ASN A 63 0.38 -2.10 5.36
C ASN A 63 1.78 -2.25 4.78
N PHE A 64 1.97 -3.26 3.95
CA PHE A 64 3.27 -3.52 3.32
C PHE A 64 3.09 -4.04 1.90
N GLU A 65 3.97 -3.60 1.00
CA GLU A 65 3.90 -3.87 -0.43
C GLU A 65 5.01 -4.80 -0.93
N GLY A 66 4.81 -5.35 -2.12
CA GLY A 66 5.83 -6.06 -2.88
C GLY A 66 5.95 -7.54 -2.56
N GLY A 67 5.41 -8.39 -3.44
CA GLY A 67 5.42 -9.85 -3.30
C GLY A 67 6.81 -10.44 -3.09
N VAL A 68 7.83 -9.87 -3.74
CA VAL A 68 9.23 -10.29 -3.59
C VAL A 68 9.73 -10.18 -2.15
N LYS A 69 9.33 -9.13 -1.43
CA LYS A 69 9.74 -8.92 -0.03
C LYS A 69 9.13 -9.98 0.88
N TYR A 70 7.89 -10.36 0.64
CA TYR A 70 7.25 -11.49 1.33
C TYR A 70 7.91 -12.83 0.99
N ALA A 71 8.33 -13.03 -0.26
CA ALA A 71 9.07 -14.22 -0.66
C ALA A 71 10.40 -14.30 0.08
N TRP A 72 11.12 -13.19 0.22
CA TRP A 72 12.35 -13.15 1.03
C TRP A 72 12.06 -13.37 2.52
N MET A 73 10.98 -12.83 3.07
CA MET A 73 10.59 -13.14 4.45
C MET A 73 10.36 -14.64 4.64
N LYS A 74 9.68 -15.29 3.71
CA LYS A 74 9.44 -16.74 3.74
C LYS A 74 10.74 -17.54 3.70
N GLU A 75 11.65 -17.16 2.83
CA GLU A 75 12.93 -17.86 2.61
C GLU A 75 13.92 -17.68 3.77
N TYR A 76 14.10 -16.43 4.21
CA TYR A 76 15.17 -16.09 5.15
C TYR A 76 14.70 -15.99 6.61
N TYR A 77 13.41 -15.75 6.86
CA TYR A 77 12.81 -15.51 8.18
C TYR A 77 11.52 -16.30 8.39
N PRO A 78 11.53 -17.63 8.22
CA PRO A 78 10.30 -18.44 8.18
C PRO A 78 9.49 -18.36 9.48
N ALA A 79 10.12 -18.22 10.63
CA ALA A 79 9.39 -18.09 11.91
C ALA A 79 8.58 -16.80 11.99
N GLN A 80 9.19 -15.69 11.61
CA GLN A 80 8.53 -14.38 11.54
C GLN A 80 7.48 -14.33 10.44
N TYR A 81 7.72 -15.00 9.32
CA TYR A 81 6.77 -15.13 8.23
C TYR A 81 5.49 -15.84 8.67
N GLU A 82 5.59 -16.97 9.37
CA GLU A 82 4.42 -17.68 9.89
C GLU A 82 3.68 -16.87 10.96
N GLU A 83 4.38 -16.10 11.77
CA GLU A 83 3.75 -15.18 12.70
C GLU A 83 3.02 -14.04 12.00
N MET A 84 3.62 -13.43 10.97
CA MET A 84 3.01 -12.38 10.14
C MET A 84 1.72 -12.87 9.48
N LYS A 85 1.68 -14.11 8.97
CA LYS A 85 0.48 -14.71 8.37
C LYS A 85 -0.72 -14.71 9.29
N LYS A 86 -0.53 -14.86 10.61
CA LYS A 86 -1.63 -14.77 11.59
C LYS A 86 -2.25 -13.38 11.57
N TYR A 87 -1.43 -12.35 11.53
CA TYR A 87 -1.90 -10.97 11.49
C TYR A 87 -2.55 -10.58 10.15
N ILE A 88 -2.13 -11.21 9.05
CA ILE A 88 -2.85 -11.10 7.77
C ILE A 88 -4.25 -11.71 7.92
N GLY A 89 -4.36 -12.90 8.50
CA GLY A 89 -5.65 -13.55 8.75
C GLY A 89 -6.56 -12.79 9.72
N GLU A 90 -5.99 -12.04 10.66
CA GLU A 90 -6.71 -11.16 11.58
C GLU A 90 -7.11 -9.79 10.93
N GLY A 91 -6.67 -9.50 9.72
CA GLY A 91 -6.88 -8.21 9.06
C GLY A 91 -6.09 -7.06 9.68
N ARG A 92 -4.98 -7.36 10.37
CA ARG A 92 -4.12 -6.37 11.03
C ARG A 92 -2.78 -6.12 10.30
N TRP A 93 -2.42 -7.01 9.41
CA TRP A 93 -1.36 -6.82 8.43
C TRP A 93 -1.98 -6.88 7.04
N HIS A 94 -2.07 -5.75 6.36
CA HIS A 94 -2.62 -5.64 5.03
C HIS A 94 -1.53 -5.70 3.96
N ILE A 95 -1.85 -6.38 2.89
CA ILE A 95 -1.03 -6.39 1.68
C ILE A 95 -1.52 -5.23 0.81
N SER A 96 -0.71 -4.18 0.74
CA SER A 96 -0.94 -3.03 -0.13
C SER A 96 -0.18 -3.20 -1.42
N GLY A 97 -0.71 -2.64 -2.49
CA GLY A 97 -0.09 -2.72 -3.81
C GLY A 97 -0.10 -4.14 -4.38
N SER A 98 -0.68 -4.28 -5.54
CA SER A 98 -0.90 -5.59 -6.17
C SER A 98 0.35 -6.20 -6.79
N SER A 99 1.45 -5.47 -6.86
CA SER A 99 2.64 -5.80 -7.64
C SER A 99 3.57 -6.82 -6.96
N TRP A 100 4.32 -7.54 -7.79
CA TRP A 100 5.44 -8.35 -7.33
C TRP A 100 6.54 -7.50 -6.68
N ASP A 101 6.88 -6.38 -7.34
CA ASP A 101 7.76 -5.36 -6.78
C ASP A 101 7.29 -3.96 -7.18
N ALA A 102 7.69 -2.94 -6.43
CA ALA A 102 7.47 -1.55 -6.81
C ALA A 102 8.11 -1.29 -8.17
N THR A 103 7.42 -0.56 -9.03
CA THR A 103 7.88 -0.29 -10.39
C THR A 103 7.79 1.19 -10.71
N ASP A 104 8.68 1.65 -11.58
CA ASP A 104 8.48 2.92 -12.24
C ASP A 104 7.21 2.86 -13.10
N ALA A 105 6.41 3.91 -13.09
CA ALA A 105 5.13 3.93 -13.79
C ALA A 105 5.21 4.46 -15.23
N LEU A 106 6.39 4.93 -15.67
CA LEU A 106 6.61 5.55 -16.99
C LEU A 106 7.51 4.72 -17.91
N VAL A 107 8.49 4.02 -17.33
CA VAL A 107 9.55 3.35 -18.11
C VAL A 107 9.14 1.95 -18.61
N PRO A 108 8.49 1.08 -17.82
CA PRO A 108 8.17 -0.26 -18.27
C PRO A 108 7.10 -0.26 -19.37
N SER A 109 7.14 -1.30 -20.20
CA SER A 109 6.03 -1.54 -21.14
C SER A 109 4.74 -1.87 -20.38
N THR A 110 3.59 -1.61 -21.01
CA THR A 110 2.29 -1.96 -20.43
C THR A 110 2.22 -3.44 -20.05
N GLU A 111 2.76 -4.34 -20.89
CA GLU A 111 2.79 -5.76 -20.61
C GLU A 111 3.63 -6.09 -19.38
N SER A 112 4.81 -5.49 -19.23
CA SER A 112 5.65 -5.69 -18.04
C SER A 112 4.95 -5.22 -16.77
N PHE A 113 4.23 -4.13 -16.84
CA PHE A 113 3.46 -3.60 -15.72
C PHE A 113 2.33 -4.57 -15.32
N ILE A 114 1.56 -5.06 -16.29
CA ILE A 114 0.48 -6.04 -16.07
C ILE A 114 1.04 -7.35 -15.49
N ARG A 115 2.17 -7.84 -16.02
CA ARG A 115 2.82 -9.06 -15.51
C ARG A 115 3.30 -8.89 -14.07
N ASN A 116 3.83 -7.75 -13.71
CA ASN A 116 4.24 -7.43 -12.35
C ASN A 116 3.05 -7.50 -11.37
N ILE A 117 1.90 -6.95 -11.76
CA ILE A 117 0.65 -7.08 -11.00
C ILE A 117 0.20 -8.55 -10.92
N MET A 118 0.19 -9.24 -12.05
CA MET A 118 -0.24 -10.64 -12.13
C MET A 118 0.59 -11.54 -11.19
N LEU A 119 1.91 -11.39 -11.20
CA LEU A 119 2.80 -12.17 -10.34
C LEU A 119 2.58 -11.86 -8.86
N GLY A 120 2.43 -10.59 -8.49
CA GLY A 120 2.12 -10.20 -7.12
C GLY A 120 0.79 -10.79 -6.64
N GLN A 121 -0.27 -10.61 -7.41
CA GLN A 121 -1.59 -11.15 -7.09
C GLN A 121 -1.60 -12.68 -7.01
N GLN A 122 -0.89 -13.35 -7.91
CA GLN A 122 -0.76 -14.81 -7.86
C GLN A 122 -0.09 -15.26 -6.57
N TYR A 123 1.00 -14.61 -6.18
CA TYR A 123 1.71 -14.91 -4.94
C TYR A 123 0.82 -14.69 -3.72
N TYR A 124 0.12 -13.56 -3.63
CA TYR A 124 -0.75 -13.24 -2.50
C TYR A 124 -1.91 -14.24 -2.36
N ARG A 125 -2.52 -14.65 -3.47
CA ARG A 125 -3.55 -15.70 -3.44
C ARG A 125 -3.01 -17.04 -2.96
N GLN A 126 -1.84 -17.44 -3.46
CA GLN A 126 -1.24 -18.73 -3.11
C GLN A 126 -0.78 -18.80 -1.66
N GLU A 127 -0.16 -17.73 -1.15
CA GLU A 127 0.45 -17.74 0.17
C GLU A 127 -0.50 -17.31 1.29
N PHE A 128 -1.42 -16.42 0.99
CA PHE A 128 -2.25 -15.79 2.02
C PHE A 128 -3.75 -15.94 1.78
N GLY A 129 -4.17 -16.41 0.61
CA GLY A 129 -5.59 -16.50 0.26
C GLY A 129 -6.27 -15.13 0.08
N VAL A 130 -5.50 -14.07 -0.14
CA VAL A 130 -6.01 -12.70 -0.30
C VAL A 130 -5.57 -12.09 -1.63
N GLU A 131 -6.27 -11.03 -2.03
CA GLU A 131 -5.90 -10.18 -3.17
C GLU A 131 -5.75 -8.74 -2.69
N SER A 132 -4.78 -8.03 -3.27
CA SER A 132 -4.73 -6.57 -3.13
C SER A 132 -5.60 -5.93 -4.22
N THR A 133 -6.25 -4.85 -3.88
CA THR A 133 -7.17 -4.14 -4.78
C THR A 133 -6.68 -2.76 -5.20
N ASP A 134 -5.43 -2.45 -4.90
CA ASP A 134 -4.85 -1.14 -5.15
C ASP A 134 -3.50 -1.21 -5.87
N ILE A 135 -3.13 -0.08 -6.46
CA ILE A 135 -1.76 0.24 -6.85
C ILE A 135 -1.21 1.16 -5.77
N PHE A 136 -0.11 0.77 -5.15
CA PHE A 136 0.58 1.55 -4.13
C PHE A 136 1.98 1.91 -4.63
N LEU A 137 2.16 3.15 -5.05
CA LEU A 137 3.42 3.67 -5.61
C LEU A 137 3.76 5.02 -4.95
N PRO A 138 4.18 5.01 -3.68
CA PRO A 138 4.38 6.24 -2.92
C PRO A 138 5.59 7.05 -3.42
N ASP A 139 6.57 6.41 -4.03
CA ASP A 139 7.84 7.04 -4.42
C ASP A 139 8.08 7.11 -5.94
N CYS A 140 7.05 6.99 -6.77
CA CYS A 140 7.16 7.17 -8.21
C CYS A 140 7.19 8.66 -8.61
N PHE A 141 7.99 8.98 -9.62
CA PHE A 141 8.28 10.34 -10.07
C PHE A 141 7.49 10.73 -11.32
N GLY A 142 6.31 10.22 -11.48
CA GLY A 142 5.39 10.49 -12.57
C GLY A 142 4.54 9.28 -12.91
N PHE A 143 3.41 9.53 -13.59
CA PHE A 143 2.43 8.51 -13.94
C PHE A 143 1.91 8.71 -15.33
N GLY A 144 1.87 7.64 -16.12
CA GLY A 144 1.32 7.64 -17.46
C GLY A 144 -0.21 7.64 -17.47
N TRP A 145 -0.81 8.23 -18.50
CA TRP A 145 -2.26 8.26 -18.71
C TRP A 145 -2.90 6.87 -18.84
N THR A 146 -2.09 5.84 -19.14
CA THR A 146 -2.55 4.45 -19.26
C THR A 146 -2.74 3.76 -17.92
N LEU A 147 -2.21 4.31 -16.83
CA LEU A 147 -2.25 3.67 -15.49
C LEU A 147 -3.68 3.37 -15.01
N PRO A 148 -4.66 4.29 -15.11
CA PRO A 148 -6.04 3.98 -14.74
C PRO A 148 -6.66 2.86 -15.57
N THR A 149 -6.33 2.78 -16.86
CA THR A 149 -6.80 1.71 -17.75
C THR A 149 -6.20 0.36 -17.36
N ILE A 150 -4.90 0.33 -17.06
CA ILE A 150 -4.22 -0.88 -16.56
C ILE A 150 -4.85 -1.33 -15.24
N ALA A 151 -5.05 -0.41 -14.28
CA ALA A 151 -5.66 -0.71 -13.01
C ALA A 151 -7.06 -1.33 -13.18
N SER A 152 -7.91 -0.69 -13.96
CA SER A 152 -9.26 -1.18 -14.25
C SER A 152 -9.24 -2.55 -14.92
N HIS A 153 -8.33 -2.75 -15.89
CA HIS A 153 -8.20 -4.04 -16.59
C HIS A 153 -7.73 -5.16 -15.66
N CYS A 154 -6.90 -4.86 -14.68
CA CYS A 154 -6.44 -5.79 -13.66
C CYS A 154 -7.41 -5.96 -12.47
N GLY A 155 -8.60 -5.34 -12.52
CA GLY A 155 -9.59 -5.40 -11.45
C GLY A 155 -9.24 -4.60 -10.20
N LEU A 156 -8.32 -3.64 -10.30
CA LEU A 156 -7.88 -2.79 -9.20
C LEU A 156 -8.77 -1.54 -9.13
N ILE A 157 -9.11 -1.13 -7.91
CA ILE A 157 -10.05 -0.04 -7.64
C ILE A 157 -9.43 1.13 -6.86
N GLY A 158 -8.21 0.94 -6.36
CA GLY A 158 -7.48 1.94 -5.56
C GLY A 158 -6.16 2.34 -6.18
N PHE A 159 -5.75 3.57 -5.90
CA PHE A 159 -4.43 4.10 -6.22
C PHE A 159 -3.95 5.02 -5.11
N SER A 160 -2.72 4.81 -4.66
CA SER A 160 -2.08 5.63 -3.64
C SER A 160 -0.68 6.04 -4.06
N SER A 161 -0.39 7.34 -3.92
CA SER A 161 0.92 7.93 -4.15
C SER A 161 1.09 9.17 -3.27
N GLN A 162 2.35 9.59 -3.02
CA GLN A 162 2.64 10.85 -2.32
C GLN A 162 3.37 11.88 -3.21
N LYS A 163 4.04 11.45 -4.27
CA LYS A 163 4.88 12.34 -5.08
C LYS A 163 4.10 13.35 -5.93
N LEU A 164 2.79 13.17 -6.10
CA LEU A 164 1.94 14.13 -6.80
C LEU A 164 1.87 15.50 -6.10
N ASP A 165 2.15 15.54 -4.82
CA ASP A 165 2.09 16.75 -4.00
C ASP A 165 3.45 17.46 -3.83
N TRP A 166 4.49 16.88 -4.35
CA TRP A 166 5.76 17.58 -4.48
C TRP A 166 5.56 18.74 -5.43
N ARG A 167 5.84 19.94 -4.99
CA ARG A 167 5.90 21.16 -5.85
C ARG A 167 7.02 21.00 -6.87
N VAL A 168 6.89 20.00 -7.69
CA VAL A 168 7.82 19.70 -8.75
C VAL A 168 7.38 20.53 -9.93
N HIS A 169 8.07 21.62 -10.10
CA HIS A 169 8.17 22.38 -11.32
C HIS A 169 6.89 22.64 -12.12
N PRO A 170 6.65 23.90 -12.48
CA PRO A 170 5.58 24.31 -13.39
C PRO A 170 5.66 23.70 -14.80
N PHE A 171 6.54 22.73 -15.01
CA PHE A 171 6.76 22.09 -16.32
C PHE A 171 5.99 20.77 -16.51
N TYR A 172 5.22 20.34 -15.53
CA TYR A 172 4.41 19.11 -15.61
C TYR A 172 2.93 19.38 -15.45
N GLY A 173 2.48 20.55 -15.89
CA GLY A 173 1.07 20.88 -16.03
C GLY A 173 0.51 20.41 -17.35
#